data_9ed3c57dd385da1db7d72b596e184e3e
#
_entry.id   9ed3c57dd385da1db7d72b596e184e3e
#
_cell.length_a   1.000
_cell.length_b   1.000
_cell.length_c   1.000
_cell.angle_alpha   90.00
_cell.angle_beta   90.00
_cell.angle_gamma   90.00
#
_symmetry.space_group_name_H-M   'P 1'
#
loop_
_entity.id
_entity.type
_entity.pdbx_description
1 polymer ?
#
loop_
_entity_poly.entity_id
_entity_poly.type
_entity_poly.pdbx_seq_one_letter_code
_entity_poly.pdbx_strand_id
1 'polypeptide(L)'
;MNLNAIMRKLQRAILQKGLVIKIGSTQFYSAEQNRMITIHILSTRITYRNTHGEWKEKDYKILRSASQIEIVNCLNDIWQAVRE
;
A
#
# COMPACT_ATOMS: atom_id res chain seq x y z
N MET A 1 -18.64 -9.09 -2.33
CA MET A 1 -17.21 -9.11 -2.67
C MET A 1 -16.40 -8.70 -1.45
N ASN A 2 -15.38 -9.46 -1.11
CA ASN A 2 -14.55 -9.15 0.06
C ASN A 2 -13.26 -8.44 -0.40
N LEU A 3 -13.24 -7.12 -0.29
CA LEU A 3 -12.11 -6.32 -0.73
C LEU A 3 -10.84 -6.61 0.06
N ASN A 4 -10.95 -6.94 1.35
CA ASN A 4 -9.78 -7.29 2.16
C ASN A 4 -9.11 -8.57 1.66
N ALA A 5 -9.89 -9.56 1.26
CA ALA A 5 -9.35 -10.81 0.72
C ALA A 5 -8.64 -10.56 -0.62
N ILE A 6 -9.22 -9.71 -1.47
CA ILE A 6 -8.62 -9.34 -2.75
C ILE A 6 -7.29 -8.61 -2.53
N MET A 7 -7.27 -7.66 -1.60
CA MET A 7 -6.05 -6.92 -1.28
C MET A 7 -4.93 -7.84 -0.80
N ARG A 8 -5.25 -8.79 0.08
CA ARG A 8 -4.26 -9.75 0.60
C ARG A 8 -3.74 -10.66 -0.49
N LYS A 9 -4.62 -11.12 -1.38
CA LYS A 9 -4.24 -11.98 -2.50
C LYS A 9 -3.26 -11.26 -3.43
N LEU A 10 -3.58 -10.02 -3.79
CA LEU A 10 -2.71 -9.21 -4.65
C LEU A 10 -1.38 -8.91 -3.95
N GLN A 11 -1.42 -8.58 -2.67
CA GLN A 11 -0.21 -8.32 -1.89
C GLN A 11 0.74 -9.52 -1.90
N ARG A 12 0.21 -10.73 -1.71
CA ARG A 12 1.01 -11.94 -1.73
C ARG A 12 1.59 -12.23 -3.11
N ALA A 13 0.77 -12.04 -4.15
CA ALA A 13 1.23 -12.27 -5.53
C ALA A 13 2.37 -11.31 -5.89
N ILE A 14 2.23 -10.05 -5.51
CA ILE A 14 3.27 -9.03 -5.75
C ILE A 14 4.54 -9.35 -4.96
N LEU A 15 4.39 -9.81 -3.71
CA LEU A 15 5.53 -10.19 -2.88
C LEU A 15 6.32 -11.33 -3.51
N GLN A 16 5.63 -12.29 -4.13
CA GLN A 16 6.30 -13.41 -4.81
C GLN A 16 7.15 -12.94 -6.00
N LYS A 17 6.87 -11.76 -6.51
CA LYS A 17 7.67 -11.13 -7.57
C LYS A 17 8.80 -10.26 -7.01
N GLY A 18 8.96 -10.22 -5.69
CA GLY A 18 10.07 -9.53 -5.05
C GLY A 18 9.79 -8.11 -4.60
N LEU A 19 8.54 -7.64 -4.69
CA LEU A 19 8.18 -6.29 -4.25
C LEU A 19 7.37 -6.36 -2.97
N VAL A 20 7.86 -5.71 -1.91
CA VAL A 20 7.19 -5.67 -0.61
C VAL A 20 6.16 -4.54 -0.61
N ILE A 21 4.89 -4.90 -0.45
CA ILE A 21 3.80 -3.94 -0.34
C ILE A 21 3.26 -4.00 1.08
N LYS A 22 3.08 -2.82 1.69
CA LYS A 22 2.48 -2.67 3.01
C LYS A 22 1.15 -1.97 2.86
N ILE A 23 0.13 -2.50 3.53
CA ILE A 23 -1.21 -1.91 3.54
C ILE A 23 -1.53 -1.59 5.00
N GLY A 24 -1.75 -0.32 5.27
CA GLY A 24 -2.13 0.15 6.61
C GLY A 24 -3.36 1.01 6.55
N SER A 25 -3.85 1.39 7.71
CA SER A 25 -4.97 2.32 7.80
C SER A 25 -4.80 3.21 9.03
N THR A 26 -5.39 4.39 8.94
CA THR A 26 -5.47 5.32 10.07
C THR A 26 -6.87 5.91 10.10
N GLN A 27 -7.33 6.29 11.29
CA GLN A 27 -8.64 6.87 11.46
C GLN A 27 -8.50 8.27 12.04
N PHE A 28 -9.39 9.15 11.62
CA PHE A 28 -9.49 10.48 12.20
C PHE A 28 -10.94 10.92 12.22
N TYR A 29 -11.25 11.85 13.12
CA TYR A 29 -12.60 12.42 13.22
C TYR A 29 -12.72 13.60 12.26
N SER A 30 -13.75 13.57 11.41
CA SER A 30 -14.04 14.67 10.51
C SER A 30 -15.17 15.53 11.09
N ALA A 31 -14.83 16.77 11.44
CA ALA A 31 -15.83 17.71 11.96
C ALA A 31 -16.87 18.06 10.89
N GLU A 32 -16.48 18.12 9.62
CA GLU A 32 -17.39 18.42 8.53
C GLU A 32 -18.45 17.34 8.36
N GLN A 33 -18.05 16.07 8.43
CA GLN A 33 -18.94 14.94 8.23
C GLN A 33 -19.48 14.38 9.55
N ASN A 34 -18.98 14.90 10.68
CA ASN A 34 -19.37 14.50 12.02
C ASN A 34 -19.28 12.98 12.21
N ARG A 35 -18.18 12.39 11.75
CA ARG A 35 -17.95 10.95 11.86
C ARG A 35 -16.46 10.62 11.77
N MET A 36 -16.13 9.40 12.17
CA MET A 36 -14.79 8.85 11.97
C MET A 36 -14.60 8.46 10.50
N ILE A 37 -13.46 8.81 9.97
CA ILE A 37 -13.08 8.45 8.60
C ILE A 37 -11.83 7.57 8.66
N THR A 38 -11.85 6.47 7.89
CA THR A 38 -10.70 5.59 7.74
C THR A 38 -9.98 5.90 6.43
N ILE A 39 -8.68 6.14 6.53
CA ILE A 39 -7.82 6.32 5.36
C ILE A 39 -6.93 5.10 5.24
N HIS A 40 -6.92 4.50 4.06
CA HIS A 40 -6.05 3.38 3.73
C HIS A 40 -4.77 3.91 3.10
N ILE A 41 -3.64 3.32 3.50
CA ILE A 41 -2.33 3.75 3.04
C ILE A 41 -1.63 2.56 2.41
N LEU A 42 -1.24 2.74 1.14
CA LEU A 42 -0.47 1.76 0.39
C LEU A 42 0.95 2.25 0.28
N SER A 43 1.91 1.42 0.70
CA SER A 43 3.32 1.79 0.65
C SER A 43 4.17 0.60 0.25
N THR A 44 5.38 0.89 -0.19
CA THR A 44 6.38 -0.13 -0.49
C THR A 44 7.63 0.14 0.33
N ARG A 45 8.36 -0.93 0.64
CA ARG A 45 9.65 -0.81 1.31
C ARG A 45 10.75 -0.81 0.27
N ILE A 46 11.60 0.21 0.30
CA ILE A 46 12.77 0.29 -0.57
C ILE A 46 14.04 0.23 0.26
N THR A 47 15.05 -0.43 -0.31
CA THR A 47 16.37 -0.54 0.29
C THR A 47 17.33 0.30 -0.54
N TYR A 48 18.13 1.10 0.12
CA TYR A 48 19.08 1.99 -0.57
C TYR A 48 20.40 2.06 0.21
N ARG A 49 21.45 2.48 -0.48
CA ARG A 49 22.74 2.75 0.15
C ARG A 49 22.83 4.24 0.46
N ASN A 50 23.23 4.56 1.71
CA ASN A 50 23.47 5.96 2.07
C ASN A 50 24.89 6.38 1.64
N THR A 51 25.25 7.63 1.94
CA THR A 51 26.56 8.19 1.57
C THR A 51 27.74 7.48 2.26
N HIS A 52 27.48 6.79 3.38
CA HIS A 52 28.50 6.03 4.10
C HIS A 52 28.62 4.58 3.64
N GLY A 53 27.87 4.19 2.61
CA GLY A 53 27.89 2.82 2.09
C GLY A 53 27.06 1.83 2.89
N GLU A 54 26.29 2.29 3.88
CA GLU A 54 25.44 1.45 4.70
C GLU A 54 24.09 1.20 4.00
N TRP A 55 23.57 -0.01 4.15
CA TRP A 55 22.24 -0.34 3.65
C TRP A 55 21.19 0.18 4.60
N LYS A 56 20.21 0.92 4.07
CA LYS A 56 19.08 1.47 4.81
C LYS A 56 17.78 1.07 4.13
N GLU A 57 16.71 1.04 4.92
CA GLU A 57 15.36 0.77 4.42
C GLU A 57 14.47 1.96 4.72
N LYS A 58 13.54 2.24 3.82
CA LYS A 58 12.50 3.22 4.09
C LYS A 58 11.22 2.83 3.39
N ASP A 59 10.09 3.25 3.96
CA ASP A 59 8.78 3.06 3.35
C ASP A 59 8.49 4.24 2.43
N TYR A 60 8.01 3.92 1.24
CA TYR A 60 7.62 4.91 0.25
C TYR A 60 6.11 4.84 0.04
N LYS A 61 5.40 5.93 0.29
CA LYS A 61 3.96 5.99 0.08
C LYS A 61 3.64 5.97 -1.40
N ILE A 62 2.74 5.05 -1.78
CA ILE A 62 2.27 4.94 -3.16
C ILE A 62 0.93 5.64 -3.29
N LEU A 63 0.00 5.37 -2.37
CA LEU A 63 -1.35 5.89 -2.43
C LEU A 63 -1.93 6.01 -1.04
N ARG A 64 -2.72 7.06 -0.85
CA ARG A 64 -3.49 7.28 0.36
C ARG A 64 -4.92 7.59 -0.05
N SER A 65 -5.89 6.79 0.40
CA SER A 65 -7.27 6.93 -0.04
C SER A 65 -8.26 6.43 1.01
N ALA A 66 -9.41 7.08 1.08
CA ALA A 66 -10.54 6.59 1.86
C ALA A 66 -11.27 5.46 1.16
N SER A 67 -10.98 5.20 -0.11
CA SER A 67 -11.66 4.19 -0.91
C SER A 67 -10.83 2.92 -1.01
N GLN A 68 -11.35 1.80 -0.49
CA GLN A 68 -10.70 0.50 -0.66
C GLN A 68 -10.62 0.08 -2.13
N ILE A 69 -11.59 0.49 -2.93
CA ILE A 69 -11.61 0.17 -4.37
C ILE A 69 -10.40 0.82 -5.06
N GLU A 70 -10.07 2.05 -4.70
CA GLU A 70 -8.87 2.71 -5.25
C GLU A 70 -7.60 1.96 -4.88
N ILE A 71 -7.51 1.46 -3.65
CA ILE A 71 -6.36 0.66 -3.21
C ILE A 71 -6.28 -0.64 -4.02
N VAL A 72 -7.40 -1.33 -4.20
CA VAL A 72 -7.44 -2.57 -5.00
C VAL A 72 -7.03 -2.31 -6.43
N ASN A 73 -7.53 -1.24 -7.04
CA ASN A 73 -7.17 -0.88 -8.41
C ASN A 73 -5.70 -0.57 -8.55
N CYS A 74 -5.13 0.15 -7.58
CA CYS A 74 -3.70 0.45 -7.57
C CYS A 74 -2.87 -0.83 -7.42
N LEU A 75 -3.27 -1.74 -6.53
CA LEU A 75 -2.59 -3.03 -6.37
C LEU A 75 -2.65 -3.86 -7.64
N ASN A 76 -3.80 -3.86 -8.32
CA ASN A 76 -3.94 -4.57 -9.57
C ASN A 76 -3.03 -4.00 -10.66
N ASP A 77 -2.90 -2.68 -10.72
CA ASP A 77 -1.99 -2.02 -11.66
C ASP A 77 -0.53 -2.41 -11.37
N ILE A 78 -0.15 -2.45 -10.10
CA ILE A 78 1.19 -2.89 -9.70
C ILE A 78 1.41 -4.35 -10.10
N TRP A 79 0.42 -5.21 -9.83
CA TRP A 79 0.49 -6.62 -10.20
C TRP A 79 0.68 -6.81 -11.70
N GLN A 80 -0.08 -6.06 -12.52
CA GLN A 80 0.05 -6.12 -13.98
C GLN A 80 1.45 -5.72 -14.43
N ALA A 81 2.07 -4.76 -13.74
CA ALA A 81 3.40 -4.29 -14.08
C ALA A 81 4.50 -5.28 -13.69
N VAL A 82 4.36 -5.99 -12.55
CA VAL A 82 5.43 -6.84 -12.03
C VAL A 82 5.33 -8.31 -12.46
N ARG A 83 4.17 -8.73 -12.95
CA ARG A 83 3.97 -10.15 -13.33
C ARG A 83 4.71 -10.55 -14.61
N GLU A 84 5.11 -9.59 -15.39
CA GLU A 84 5.82 -9.81 -16.67
C GLU A 84 7.33 -10.02 -16.49
#